data_63b75417f0f60e987ea1adef640084e6
#
_entry.id   63b75417f0f60e987ea1adef640084e6
#
_cell.length_a   1.000
_cell.length_b   1.000
_cell.length_c   1.000
_cell.angle_alpha   90.00
_cell.angle_beta   90.00
_cell.angle_gamma   90.00
#
_symmetry.space_group_name_H-M   'P 1'
#
loop_
_entity.id
_entity.type
_entity.pdbx_description
1 polymer ?
#
loop_
_entity_poly.entity_id
_entity_poly.type
_entity_poly.pdbx_seq_one_letter_code
_entity_poly.pdbx_strand_id
1 'polypeptide(L)'
;GLSPLSHPSLPHYYGFQEDFTLPGTSVPLLALCMEHCEGTLLPELVPSLSLKDLLRILFSTGEVLAYLLENGILYTDLHPSNLLIRTTGQHRMVTLLDFTYCYYFLNNPNPPYTLRFSYNLSPDLKGQQMLIQELTFFLHALLEQKEQATENQTNLLQKSLPFSVYMLLETGNHPPETLSLREFLLMIKQSII
;
A
#
# COMPACT_ATOMS: atom_id res chain seq x y z
N GLY A 1 -16.19 -10.95 -4.90
CA GLY A 1 -16.05 -10.08 -3.75
C GLY A 1 -14.84 -10.41 -2.89
N LEU A 2 -14.50 -9.50 -1.98
CA LEU A 2 -13.37 -9.64 -1.03
C LEU A 2 -13.61 -10.68 0.07
N SER A 3 -14.82 -11.28 0.13
CA SER A 3 -15.26 -12.16 1.19
C SER A 3 -14.39 -13.39 1.50
N PRO A 4 -13.62 -13.99 0.59
CA PRO A 4 -12.77 -15.13 0.94
C PRO A 4 -11.35 -14.72 1.36
N LEU A 5 -10.99 -13.43 1.27
CA LEU A 5 -9.63 -12.98 1.63
C LEU A 5 -9.48 -12.91 3.16
N SER A 6 -8.45 -13.53 3.66
CA SER A 6 -8.08 -13.49 5.07
C SER A 6 -6.60 -13.19 5.20
N HIS A 7 -6.27 -11.98 5.68
CA HIS A 7 -4.91 -11.55 5.93
C HIS A 7 -4.89 -10.58 7.12
N PRO A 8 -3.91 -10.65 8.03
CA PRO A 8 -3.87 -9.79 9.22
C PRO A 8 -3.83 -8.28 8.92
N SER A 9 -3.40 -7.91 7.72
CA SER A 9 -3.33 -6.52 7.25
C SER A 9 -4.53 -6.09 6.42
N LEU A 10 -5.60 -6.88 6.39
CA LEU A 10 -6.84 -6.56 5.68
C LEU A 10 -8.01 -6.53 6.66
N PRO A 11 -8.90 -5.52 6.57
CA PRO A 11 -10.14 -5.52 7.35
C PRO A 11 -11.04 -6.68 6.92
N HIS A 12 -11.77 -7.23 7.86
CA HIS A 12 -12.81 -8.17 7.51
C HIS A 12 -14.05 -7.44 6.95
N TYR A 13 -14.56 -7.89 5.80
CA TYR A 13 -15.75 -7.35 5.17
C TYR A 13 -16.95 -8.26 5.44
N TYR A 14 -17.97 -7.71 6.11
CA TYR A 14 -19.20 -8.44 6.47
C TYR A 14 -20.22 -8.45 5.33
N GLY A 15 -20.15 -7.50 4.38
CA GLY A 15 -21.03 -7.42 3.24
C GLY A 15 -21.61 -6.03 3.03
N PHE A 16 -22.70 -5.98 2.26
CA PHE A 16 -23.42 -4.74 1.95
C PHE A 16 -24.78 -4.76 2.60
N GLN A 17 -25.23 -3.59 3.06
CA GLN A 17 -26.59 -3.33 3.49
C GLN A 17 -27.24 -2.39 2.51
N GLU A 18 -28.25 -2.84 1.81
CA GLU A 18 -29.10 -2.03 0.95
C GLU A 18 -30.13 -1.27 1.82
N ASP A 19 -30.63 -0.16 1.31
CA ASP A 19 -31.62 0.68 1.99
C ASP A 19 -31.20 1.21 3.38
N PHE A 20 -29.89 1.36 3.61
CA PHE A 20 -29.39 2.00 4.82
C PHE A 20 -29.75 3.51 4.79
N THR A 21 -30.34 4.01 5.87
CA THR A 21 -30.63 5.44 6.02
C THR A 21 -29.85 6.04 7.16
N LEU A 22 -29.20 7.20 6.92
CA LEU A 22 -28.58 7.97 7.99
C LEU A 22 -29.64 8.62 8.87
N PRO A 23 -29.40 8.75 10.19
CA PRO A 23 -30.31 9.48 11.08
C PRO A 23 -30.61 10.90 10.54
N GLY A 24 -31.89 11.24 10.42
CA GLY A 24 -32.34 12.52 9.90
C GLY A 24 -32.43 12.66 8.38
N THR A 25 -32.21 11.59 7.61
CA THR A 25 -32.40 11.54 6.16
C THR A 25 -33.42 10.48 5.78
N SER A 26 -34.07 10.67 4.63
CA SER A 26 -34.96 9.67 4.01
C SER A 26 -34.36 9.06 2.74
N VAL A 27 -33.10 9.36 2.43
CA VAL A 27 -32.42 8.87 1.23
C VAL A 27 -31.82 7.50 1.53
N PRO A 28 -32.21 6.44 0.82
CA PRO A 28 -31.59 5.14 0.97
C PRO A 28 -30.19 5.14 0.38
N LEU A 29 -29.26 4.54 1.08
CA LEU A 29 -27.84 4.42 0.72
C LEU A 29 -27.45 2.93 0.70
N LEU A 30 -26.45 2.61 -0.10
CA LEU A 30 -25.74 1.34 -0.01
C LEU A 30 -24.61 1.48 1.00
N ALA A 31 -24.67 0.72 2.09
CA ALA A 31 -23.63 0.73 3.13
C ALA A 31 -22.74 -0.51 3.01
N LEU A 32 -21.43 -0.31 3.00
CA LEU A 32 -20.45 -1.39 3.14
C LEU A 32 -20.18 -1.64 4.62
N CYS A 33 -20.45 -2.85 5.09
CA CYS A 33 -20.19 -3.25 6.47
C CYS A 33 -18.82 -3.93 6.55
N MET A 34 -17.93 -3.38 7.36
CA MET A 34 -16.58 -3.90 7.54
C MET A 34 -16.15 -3.82 9.00
N GLU A 35 -15.09 -4.54 9.33
CA GLU A 35 -14.43 -4.47 10.64
C GLU A 35 -14.01 -3.03 10.96
N HIS A 36 -14.21 -2.63 12.21
CA HIS A 36 -13.62 -1.41 12.73
C HIS A 36 -12.14 -1.67 13.06
N CYS A 37 -11.25 -1.09 12.26
CA CYS A 37 -9.81 -1.22 12.45
C CYS A 37 -9.29 -0.15 13.39
N GLU A 38 -8.61 -0.59 14.46
CA GLU A 38 -7.92 0.32 15.39
C GLU A 38 -6.54 0.70 14.86
N GLY A 39 -6.14 1.95 15.05
CA GLY A 39 -4.81 2.44 14.68
C GLY A 39 -4.80 3.94 14.43
N THR A 40 -3.63 4.42 14.05
CA THR A 40 -3.41 5.82 13.64
C THR A 40 -3.09 5.84 12.14
N LEU A 41 -3.60 6.79 11.40
CA LEU A 41 -3.27 6.95 9.99
C LEU A 41 -1.77 7.21 9.83
N LEU A 42 -1.16 6.56 8.85
CA LEU A 42 0.29 6.64 8.64
C LEU A 42 0.80 8.09 8.50
N PRO A 43 0.14 9.03 7.81
CA PRO A 43 0.60 10.42 7.73
C PRO A 43 0.82 11.10 9.07
N GLU A 44 0.02 10.78 10.08
CA GLU A 44 0.15 11.35 11.42
C GLU A 44 1.40 10.85 12.15
N LEU A 45 1.87 9.66 11.81
CA LEU A 45 3.01 9.01 12.45
C LEU A 45 4.34 9.30 11.76
N VAL A 46 4.35 9.55 10.44
CA VAL A 46 5.57 9.72 9.63
C VAL A 46 6.60 10.65 10.25
N PRO A 47 6.23 11.82 10.82
CA PRO A 47 7.21 12.73 11.43
C PRO A 47 8.04 12.07 12.53
N SER A 48 7.44 11.20 13.32
CA SER A 48 8.07 10.54 14.47
C SER A 48 8.77 9.22 14.16
N LEU A 49 8.49 8.62 12.99
CA LEU A 49 9.03 7.31 12.60
C LEU A 49 10.51 7.41 12.21
N SER A 50 11.31 6.42 12.59
CA SER A 50 12.66 6.26 12.05
C SER A 50 12.61 5.77 10.59
N LEU A 51 13.72 5.94 9.83
CA LEU A 51 13.85 5.35 8.50
C LEU A 51 13.64 3.82 8.54
N LYS A 52 14.18 3.18 9.57
CA LYS A 52 14.01 1.73 9.79
C LYS A 52 12.53 1.35 9.98
N ASP A 53 11.75 2.18 10.65
CA ASP A 53 10.31 1.96 10.81
C ASP A 53 9.55 2.15 9.50
N LEU A 54 9.92 3.17 8.71
CA LEU A 54 9.34 3.39 7.38
C LEU A 54 9.59 2.19 6.45
N LEU A 55 10.81 1.65 6.46
CA LEU A 55 11.14 0.45 5.67
C LEU A 55 10.38 -0.80 6.16
N ARG A 56 10.14 -0.94 7.46
CA ARG A 56 9.31 -2.04 8.00
C ARG A 56 7.85 -1.91 7.56
N ILE A 57 7.31 -0.70 7.59
CA ILE A 57 5.96 -0.42 7.10
C ILE A 57 5.88 -0.70 5.59
N LEU A 58 6.85 -0.23 4.82
CA LEU A 58 6.95 -0.50 3.38
C LEU A 58 6.99 -2.01 3.10
N PHE A 59 7.81 -2.77 3.83
CA PHE A 59 7.90 -4.22 3.69
C PHE A 59 6.55 -4.89 3.99
N SER A 60 5.92 -4.55 5.12
CA SER A 60 4.62 -5.13 5.50
C SER A 60 3.52 -4.76 4.50
N THR A 61 3.54 -3.53 3.96
CA THR A 61 2.63 -3.11 2.89
C THR A 61 2.86 -3.95 1.63
N GLY A 62 4.10 -4.14 1.23
CA GLY A 62 4.44 -4.97 0.09
C GLY A 62 4.01 -6.43 0.23
N GLU A 63 4.11 -7.01 1.44
CA GLU A 63 3.63 -8.38 1.72
C GLU A 63 2.11 -8.50 1.50
N VAL A 64 1.30 -7.52 1.95
CA VAL A 64 -0.15 -7.57 1.71
C VAL A 64 -0.48 -7.33 0.24
N LEU A 65 0.25 -6.47 -0.46
CA LEU A 65 0.07 -6.29 -1.92
C LEU A 65 0.42 -7.55 -2.70
N ALA A 66 1.49 -8.26 -2.31
CA ALA A 66 1.85 -9.55 -2.90
C ALA A 66 0.75 -10.60 -2.67
N TYR A 67 0.21 -10.66 -1.45
CA TYR A 67 -0.91 -11.54 -1.13
C TYR A 67 -2.15 -11.22 -1.98
N LEU A 68 -2.50 -9.93 -2.15
CA LEU A 68 -3.62 -9.52 -2.99
C LEU A 68 -3.39 -9.92 -4.45
N LEU A 69 -2.21 -9.68 -4.99
CA LEU A 69 -1.85 -10.04 -6.36
C LEU A 69 -1.95 -11.55 -6.60
N GLU A 70 -1.45 -12.37 -5.67
CA GLU A 70 -1.56 -13.84 -5.71
C GLU A 70 -3.02 -14.32 -5.69
N ASN A 71 -3.92 -13.52 -5.10
CA ASN A 71 -5.37 -13.77 -5.09
C ASN A 71 -6.11 -13.06 -6.25
N GLY A 72 -5.39 -12.58 -7.25
CA GLY A 72 -5.96 -11.98 -8.45
C GLY A 72 -6.47 -10.56 -8.29
N ILE A 73 -5.97 -9.84 -7.29
CA ILE A 73 -6.35 -8.45 -7.01
C ILE A 73 -5.12 -7.56 -7.15
N LEU A 74 -5.20 -6.60 -8.03
CA LEU A 74 -4.23 -5.51 -8.13
C LEU A 74 -4.77 -4.30 -7.36
N TYR A 75 -4.08 -3.91 -6.30
CA TYR A 75 -4.35 -2.69 -5.56
C TYR A 75 -3.61 -1.53 -6.21
N THR A 76 -4.33 -0.47 -6.61
CA THR A 76 -3.78 0.63 -7.41
C THR A 76 -3.90 2.00 -6.76
N ASP A 77 -4.24 2.06 -5.48
CA ASP A 77 -4.41 3.31 -4.72
C ASP A 77 -3.52 3.33 -3.48
N LEU A 78 -2.23 3.01 -3.66
CA LEU A 78 -1.28 2.98 -2.56
C LEU A 78 -0.92 4.40 -2.12
N HIS A 79 -1.58 4.86 -1.05
CA HIS A 79 -1.40 6.18 -0.48
C HIS A 79 -1.24 6.09 1.04
N PRO A 80 -0.41 6.95 1.68
CA PRO A 80 -0.22 6.91 3.14
C PRO A 80 -1.52 6.99 3.95
N SER A 81 -2.53 7.74 3.48
CA SER A 81 -3.83 7.85 4.14
C SER A 81 -4.69 6.58 4.08
N ASN A 82 -4.33 5.63 3.24
CA ASN A 82 -5.00 4.32 3.14
C ASN A 82 -4.36 3.26 4.04
N LEU A 83 -3.41 3.66 4.90
CA LEU A 83 -2.79 2.76 5.86
C LEU A 83 -3.05 3.20 7.30
N LEU A 84 -3.60 2.27 8.09
CA LEU A 84 -3.64 2.36 9.55
C LEU A 84 -2.46 1.59 10.15
N ILE A 85 -1.84 2.20 11.13
CA ILE A 85 -0.74 1.59 11.88
C ILE A 85 -1.18 1.39 13.32
N ARG A 86 -1.27 0.13 13.73
CA ARG A 86 -1.48 -0.23 15.14
C ARG A 86 -0.13 -0.59 15.77
N THR A 87 0.22 0.13 16.80
CA THR A 87 1.47 -0.11 17.56
C THR A 87 1.16 -0.94 18.80
N THR A 88 1.84 -2.07 18.96
CA THR A 88 1.76 -2.92 20.14
C THR A 88 3.19 -3.17 20.64
N GLY A 89 3.62 -2.45 21.65
CA GLY A 89 5.01 -2.44 22.09
C GLY A 89 5.94 -1.93 20.99
N GLN A 90 6.87 -2.77 20.54
CA GLN A 90 7.80 -2.45 19.44
C GLN A 90 7.30 -2.91 18.06
N HIS A 91 6.16 -3.59 18.01
CA HIS A 91 5.60 -4.10 16.77
C HIS A 91 4.61 -3.09 16.18
N ARG A 92 4.73 -2.88 14.88
CA ARG A 92 3.79 -2.09 14.08
C ARG A 92 3.09 -3.01 13.10
N MET A 93 1.77 -3.07 13.22
CA MET A 93 0.92 -3.81 12.30
C MET A 93 0.31 -2.82 11.31
N VAL A 94 0.39 -3.14 10.05
CA VAL A 94 -0.20 -2.37 8.95
C VAL A 94 -1.56 -2.93 8.64
N THR A 95 -2.57 -2.06 8.50
CA THR A 95 -3.87 -2.41 7.91
C THR A 95 -4.08 -1.56 6.67
N LEU A 96 -4.29 -2.21 5.53
CA LEU A 96 -4.57 -1.56 4.26
C LEU A 96 -6.08 -1.33 4.15
N LEU A 97 -6.44 -0.08 3.85
CA LEU A 97 -7.83 0.38 3.72
C LEU A 97 -8.13 0.73 2.27
N ASP A 98 -9.40 1.03 2.01
CA ASP A 98 -9.94 1.57 0.77
C ASP A 98 -9.61 0.75 -0.49
N PHE A 99 -10.52 -0.15 -0.82
CA PHE A 99 -10.43 -1.03 -1.99
C PHE A 99 -11.26 -0.52 -3.19
N THR A 100 -11.57 0.77 -3.23
CA THR A 100 -12.38 1.38 -4.28
C THR A 100 -11.70 1.27 -5.65
N TYR A 101 -10.38 1.43 -5.71
CA TYR A 101 -9.59 1.37 -6.94
C TYR A 101 -8.79 0.07 -7.07
N CYS A 102 -9.43 -1.07 -6.77
CA CYS A 102 -8.83 -2.37 -6.98
C CYS A 102 -9.27 -2.99 -8.30
N TYR A 103 -8.33 -3.67 -8.96
CA TYR A 103 -8.61 -4.43 -10.16
C TYR A 103 -8.60 -5.94 -9.91
N TYR A 104 -9.67 -6.63 -10.35
CA TYR A 104 -9.83 -8.07 -10.20
C TYR A 104 -9.52 -8.77 -11.52
N PHE A 105 -8.44 -9.54 -11.59
CA PHE A 105 -8.06 -10.26 -12.81
C PHE A 105 -8.83 -11.55 -13.03
N LEU A 106 -9.10 -12.29 -11.95
CA LEU A 106 -9.59 -13.67 -12.06
C LEU A 106 -10.97 -13.78 -12.68
N ASN A 107 -11.81 -12.76 -12.59
CA ASN A 107 -13.18 -12.78 -13.05
C ASN A 107 -13.52 -11.69 -14.09
N ASN A 108 -12.57 -10.86 -14.47
CA ASN A 108 -12.81 -9.78 -15.40
C ASN A 108 -11.62 -9.56 -16.34
N PRO A 109 -11.58 -10.21 -17.52
CA PRO A 109 -10.50 -10.02 -18.49
C PRO A 109 -10.49 -8.62 -19.12
N ASN A 110 -11.56 -7.83 -18.92
CA ASN A 110 -11.66 -6.46 -19.44
C ASN A 110 -11.54 -5.46 -18.29
N PRO A 111 -10.35 -4.84 -18.07
CA PRO A 111 -10.17 -3.81 -17.06
C PRO A 111 -11.07 -2.61 -17.32
N PRO A 112 -11.50 -1.90 -16.26
CA PRO A 112 -12.20 -0.62 -16.42
C PRO A 112 -11.37 0.36 -17.28
N TYR A 113 -12.04 1.24 -17.97
CA TYR A 113 -11.44 2.18 -18.93
C TYR A 113 -10.25 2.97 -18.37
N THR A 114 -10.28 3.31 -17.10
CA THR A 114 -9.22 4.04 -16.39
C THR A 114 -7.90 3.28 -16.29
N LEU A 115 -7.93 1.95 -16.32
CA LEU A 115 -6.73 1.10 -16.30
C LEU A 115 -6.23 0.73 -17.71
N ARG A 116 -7.02 0.98 -18.76
CA ARG A 116 -6.63 0.67 -20.14
C ARG A 116 -5.44 1.49 -20.65
N PHE A 117 -5.16 2.63 -20.07
CA PHE A 117 -4.13 3.54 -20.58
C PHE A 117 -2.71 3.17 -20.18
N SER A 118 -2.53 2.27 -19.21
CA SER A 118 -1.20 2.03 -18.66
C SER A 118 -0.71 0.60 -18.82
N TYR A 119 -1.59 -0.42 -18.91
CA TYR A 119 -1.13 -1.78 -18.69
C TYR A 119 -1.93 -2.80 -19.50
N ASN A 120 -1.27 -3.49 -20.41
CA ASN A 120 -1.67 -4.84 -20.84
C ASN A 120 -1.38 -5.78 -19.68
N LEU A 121 -2.25 -5.75 -18.68
CA LEU A 121 -2.06 -6.47 -17.41
C LEU A 121 -2.33 -7.95 -17.65
N SER A 122 -1.27 -8.66 -17.82
CA SER A 122 -1.20 -10.06 -17.48
C SER A 122 -0.80 -10.15 -15.99
N PRO A 123 -1.26 -11.14 -15.20
CA PRO A 123 -0.82 -11.36 -13.82
C PRO A 123 0.66 -11.70 -13.68
N ASP A 124 1.36 -11.81 -14.79
CA ASP A 124 2.78 -11.98 -14.97
C ASP A 124 3.56 -10.71 -14.54
N LEU A 125 4.82 -10.73 -14.80
CA LEU A 125 5.85 -9.75 -14.42
C LEU A 125 5.43 -8.27 -14.49
N LYS A 126 4.55 -7.87 -15.40
CA LYS A 126 4.11 -6.46 -15.54
C LYS A 126 3.30 -5.95 -14.34
N GLY A 127 2.40 -6.77 -13.79
CA GLY A 127 1.66 -6.42 -12.58
C GLY A 127 2.59 -6.32 -11.36
N GLN A 128 3.59 -7.18 -11.28
CA GLN A 128 4.60 -7.14 -10.23
C GLN A 128 5.48 -5.89 -10.35
N GLN A 129 5.91 -5.54 -11.55
CA GLN A 129 6.71 -4.32 -11.80
C GLN A 129 5.92 -3.06 -11.45
N MET A 130 4.63 -3.02 -11.74
CA MET A 130 3.77 -1.92 -11.33
C MET A 130 3.73 -1.78 -9.81
N LEU A 131 3.54 -2.87 -9.06
CA LEU A 131 3.55 -2.81 -7.60
C LEU A 131 4.92 -2.43 -7.03
N ILE A 132 6.01 -2.81 -7.69
CA ILE A 132 7.36 -2.34 -7.33
C ILE A 132 7.46 -0.82 -7.48
N GLN A 133 6.97 -0.26 -8.59
CA GLN A 133 6.95 1.18 -8.81
C GLN A 133 6.05 1.90 -7.80
N GLU A 134 4.86 1.37 -7.54
CA GLU A 134 3.94 1.93 -6.52
C GLU A 134 4.59 1.95 -5.12
N LEU A 135 5.24 0.87 -4.70
CA LEU A 135 5.97 0.82 -3.44
C LEU A 135 7.12 1.83 -3.41
N THR A 136 7.76 2.07 -4.54
CA THR A 136 8.86 3.04 -4.65
C THR A 136 8.34 4.46 -4.55
N PHE A 137 7.27 4.81 -5.27
CA PHE A 137 6.60 6.11 -5.15
C PHE A 137 6.07 6.34 -3.74
N PHE A 138 5.53 5.31 -3.12
CA PHE A 138 5.07 5.36 -1.75
C PHE A 138 6.22 5.66 -0.77
N LEU A 139 7.38 5.02 -0.94
CA LEU A 139 8.57 5.32 -0.15
C LEU A 139 9.04 6.76 -0.35
N HIS A 140 9.06 7.27 -1.59
CA HIS A 140 9.38 8.67 -1.88
C HIS A 140 8.44 9.62 -1.12
N ALA A 141 7.13 9.39 -1.21
CA ALA A 141 6.13 10.21 -0.52
C ALA A 141 6.33 10.22 1.01
N LEU A 142 6.67 9.08 1.61
CA LEU A 142 6.96 9.00 3.05
C LEU A 142 8.22 9.78 3.44
N LEU A 143 9.27 9.70 2.62
CA LEU A 143 10.51 10.42 2.85
C LEU A 143 10.31 11.93 2.71
N GLU A 144 9.61 12.38 1.67
CA GLU A 144 9.26 13.80 1.48
C GLU A 144 8.42 14.34 2.64
N GLN A 145 7.39 13.61 3.06
CA GLN A 145 6.56 14.01 4.20
C GLN A 145 7.38 14.13 5.48
N LYS A 146 8.33 13.20 5.69
CA LYS A 146 9.23 13.26 6.83
C LYS A 146 10.16 14.47 6.79
N GLU A 147 10.68 14.84 5.62
CA GLU A 147 11.51 16.04 5.44
C GLU A 147 10.74 17.32 5.74
N GLN A 148 9.53 17.44 5.19
CA GLN A 148 8.66 18.60 5.40
C GLN A 148 8.34 18.82 6.88
N ALA A 149 8.18 17.74 7.65
CA ALA A 149 7.92 17.80 9.09
C ALA A 149 9.14 18.21 9.94
N THR A 150 10.34 18.14 9.35
CA THR A 150 11.60 18.46 10.04
C THR A 150 12.07 19.87 9.63
N GLU A 151 11.37 20.92 10.09
CA GLU A 151 11.50 22.33 9.66
C GLU A 151 12.91 22.96 9.63
N ASN A 152 13.98 22.24 9.93
CA ASN A 152 15.31 22.83 10.11
C ASN A 152 16.48 22.10 9.44
N GLN A 153 16.26 21.16 8.53
CA GLN A 153 17.41 20.49 7.90
C GLN A 153 17.23 20.26 6.41
N THR A 154 17.93 21.08 5.65
CA THR A 154 18.37 20.90 4.27
C THR A 154 18.39 19.44 3.79
N ASN A 155 17.57 19.14 2.79
CA ASN A 155 17.73 18.03 1.82
C ASN A 155 18.27 16.70 2.39
N LEU A 156 17.49 16.06 3.28
CA LEU A 156 17.80 14.70 3.75
C LEU A 156 17.81 13.69 2.58
N LEU A 157 16.94 13.85 1.60
CA LEU A 157 16.88 12.98 0.41
C LEU A 157 18.15 13.03 -0.43
N GLN A 158 18.86 14.17 -0.46
CA GLN A 158 20.06 14.30 -1.31
C GLN A 158 21.38 14.01 -0.60
N LYS A 159 21.45 14.05 0.74
CA LYS A 159 22.76 14.06 1.43
C LYS A 159 23.06 12.89 2.36
N SER A 160 22.09 12.06 2.75
CA SER A 160 22.38 11.04 3.77
C SER A 160 21.51 9.76 3.76
N LEU A 161 20.84 9.43 2.66
CA LEU A 161 20.19 8.13 2.59
C LEU A 161 21.24 7.01 2.61
N PRO A 162 21.06 5.96 3.40
CA PRO A 162 21.88 4.78 3.30
C PRO A 162 21.92 4.26 1.85
N PHE A 163 23.08 3.78 1.41
CA PHE A 163 23.27 3.29 0.04
C PHE A 163 22.23 2.23 -0.35
N SER A 164 21.84 1.36 0.59
CA SER A 164 20.81 0.36 0.36
C SER A 164 19.44 0.96 0.03
N VAL A 165 19.07 2.07 0.67
CA VAL A 165 17.79 2.77 0.41
C VAL A 165 17.86 3.49 -0.93
N TYR A 166 18.99 4.14 -1.23
CA TYR A 166 19.21 4.71 -2.55
C TYR A 166 19.06 3.66 -3.67
N MET A 167 19.67 2.48 -3.50
CA MET A 167 19.54 1.39 -4.47
C MET A 167 18.10 0.84 -4.60
N LEU A 168 17.31 0.84 -3.50
CA LEU A 168 15.90 0.49 -3.57
C LEU A 168 15.11 1.46 -4.47
N LEU A 169 15.33 2.76 -4.28
CA LEU A 169 14.66 3.81 -5.06
C LEU A 169 15.05 3.74 -6.54
N GLU A 170 16.33 3.59 -6.85
CA GLU A 170 16.82 3.46 -8.23
C GLU A 170 16.26 2.20 -8.92
N THR A 171 16.34 1.06 -8.24
CA THR A 171 15.82 -0.21 -8.78
C THR A 171 14.31 -0.17 -8.97
N GLY A 172 13.59 0.43 -8.03
CA GLY A 172 12.13 0.47 -8.07
C GLY A 172 11.58 1.49 -9.07
N ASN A 173 12.29 2.59 -9.36
CA ASN A 173 11.89 3.54 -10.39
C ASN A 173 11.96 2.93 -11.80
N HIS A 174 12.94 2.05 -12.03
CA HIS A 174 13.16 1.36 -13.30
C HIS A 174 13.37 -0.14 -13.08
N PRO A 175 12.34 -0.88 -12.62
CA PRO A 175 12.53 -2.27 -12.26
C PRO A 175 12.91 -3.09 -13.51
N PRO A 176 13.96 -3.92 -13.43
CA PRO A 176 14.29 -4.87 -14.48
C PRO A 176 13.12 -5.78 -14.79
N GLU A 177 12.93 -6.15 -16.06
CA GLU A 177 11.82 -7.01 -16.47
C GLU A 177 11.80 -8.38 -15.76
N THR A 178 12.95 -8.82 -15.29
CA THR A 178 13.10 -10.09 -14.56
C THR A 178 12.90 -9.98 -13.05
N LEU A 179 12.80 -8.76 -12.51
CA LEU A 179 12.67 -8.55 -11.07
C LEU A 179 11.24 -8.86 -10.62
N SER A 180 11.08 -9.84 -9.75
CA SER A 180 9.81 -10.15 -9.11
C SER A 180 9.54 -9.24 -7.91
N LEU A 181 8.27 -9.07 -7.55
CA LEU A 181 7.88 -8.35 -6.33
C LEU A 181 8.49 -8.98 -5.08
N ARG A 182 8.57 -10.32 -5.03
CA ARG A 182 9.18 -11.04 -3.89
C ARG A 182 10.67 -10.74 -3.73
N GLU A 183 11.42 -10.65 -4.83
CA GLU A 183 12.84 -10.26 -4.79
C GLU A 183 13.00 -8.81 -4.34
N PHE A 184 12.15 -7.90 -4.83
CA PHE A 184 12.17 -6.51 -4.37
C PHE A 184 11.87 -6.38 -2.87
N LEU A 185 10.90 -7.14 -2.34
CA LEU A 185 10.62 -7.20 -0.91
C LEU A 185 11.81 -7.73 -0.10
N LEU A 186 12.57 -8.69 -0.63
CA LEU A 186 13.81 -9.14 0.01
C LEU A 186 14.86 -8.02 0.08
N MET A 187 14.98 -7.19 -0.96
CA MET A 187 15.88 -6.01 -0.94
C MET A 187 15.45 -5.01 0.15
N ILE A 188 14.14 -4.72 0.26
CA ILE A 188 13.61 -3.88 1.35
C ILE A 188 13.98 -4.48 2.71
N LYS A 189 13.73 -5.76 2.91
CA LYS A 189 14.04 -6.46 4.16
C LYS A 189 15.52 -6.40 4.53
N GLN A 190 16.42 -6.55 3.57
CA GLN A 190 17.86 -6.42 3.77
C GLN A 190 18.27 -5.00 4.15
N SER A 191 17.53 -3.99 3.71
CA SER A 191 17.79 -2.58 4.03
C SER A 191 17.29 -2.17 5.44
N ILE A 192 16.55 -3.04 6.12
CA ILE A 192 16.07 -2.83 7.50
C ILE A 192 17.17 -3.14 8.54
N ILE A 193 18.18 -3.87 8.19
CA ILE A 193 19.28 -4.27 9.09
C ILE A 193 20.19 -3.09 9.36
#